data_03c573bd2e4e0c6bd14aa0dd74539847
#
_entry.id   03c573bd2e4e0c6bd14aa0dd74539847
#
_cell.length_a   1.000
_cell.length_b   1.000
_cell.length_c   1.000
_cell.angle_alpha   90.00
_cell.angle_beta   90.00
_cell.angle_gamma   90.00
#
_symmetry.space_group_name_H-M   'P 1'
#
loop_
_entity.id
_entity.type
_entity.pdbx_description
1 polymer ?
#
loop_
_entity_poly.entity_id
_entity_poly.type
_entity_poly.pdbx_seq_one_letter_code
_entity_poly.pdbx_strand_id
1 'polypeptide(L)'
;MAKDIEKELLDLKKRFWRSMKDKDVDAALQLTAAPCIVTGAQGVSTIDKKAFTKLMSTAKWTLRNFEFEDVQVQQPNDDVAIIGYKVHEDITVDGQPLTLDAADASTWVRKNGSWLCAMHSESIVGDPFGRDRYVSI
;
A
#
# COMPACT_ATOMS: atom_id res chain seq x y z
N MET A 1 20.15 11.49 1.37
CA MET A 1 20.75 10.31 2.01
C MET A 1 19.77 9.15 1.99
N ALA A 2 20.26 7.95 1.76
CA ALA A 2 19.40 6.77 1.63
C ALA A 2 18.53 6.51 2.86
N LYS A 3 19.08 6.70 4.07
CA LYS A 3 18.33 6.51 5.31
C LYS A 3 17.21 7.51 5.51
N ASP A 4 17.38 8.73 4.99
CA ASP A 4 16.37 9.77 5.11
C ASP A 4 15.18 9.47 4.21
N ILE A 5 15.43 8.98 2.98
CA ILE A 5 14.37 8.60 2.07
C ILE A 5 13.61 7.36 2.57
N GLU A 6 14.32 6.41 3.18
CA GLU A 6 13.66 5.25 3.77
C GLU A 6 12.65 5.65 4.84
N LYS A 7 13.08 6.53 5.76
CA LYS A 7 12.22 7.03 6.82
C LYS A 7 11.05 7.82 6.25
N GLU A 8 11.32 8.69 5.31
CA GLU A 8 10.30 9.53 4.68
C GLU A 8 9.23 8.69 3.99
N LEU A 9 9.64 7.72 3.16
CA LEU A 9 8.73 6.83 2.46
C LEU A 9 7.94 5.95 3.41
N LEU A 10 8.59 5.43 4.45
CA LEU A 10 7.92 4.61 5.44
C LEU A 10 6.85 5.42 6.18
N ASP A 11 7.17 6.66 6.56
CA ASP A 11 6.22 7.55 7.23
C ASP A 11 5.02 7.85 6.32
N LEU A 12 5.26 8.12 5.04
CA LEU A 12 4.20 8.36 4.06
C LEU A 12 3.32 7.12 3.88
N LYS A 13 3.94 5.95 3.81
CA LYS A 13 3.20 4.70 3.64
C LYS A 13 2.36 4.38 4.87
N LYS A 14 2.88 4.61 6.06
CA LYS A 14 2.12 4.44 7.29
C LYS A 14 0.95 5.42 7.36
N ARG A 15 1.14 6.66 6.91
CA ARG A 15 0.05 7.65 6.84
C ARG A 15 -1.04 7.20 5.87
N PHE A 16 -0.66 6.61 4.74
CA PHE A 16 -1.62 6.07 3.79
C PHE A 16 -2.44 4.94 4.43
N TRP A 17 -1.78 3.98 5.04
CA TRP A 17 -2.47 2.86 5.71
C TRP A 17 -3.36 3.34 6.86
N ARG A 18 -2.90 4.34 7.60
CA ARG A 18 -3.71 4.94 8.68
C ARG A 18 -4.96 5.61 8.12
N SER A 19 -4.85 6.28 6.97
CA SER A 19 -6.01 6.87 6.31
C SER A 19 -7.01 5.81 5.87
N MET A 20 -6.54 4.65 5.43
CA MET A 20 -7.40 3.52 5.11
C MET A 20 -8.12 2.99 6.36
N LYS A 21 -7.38 2.85 7.46
CA LYS A 21 -7.93 2.41 8.74
C LYS A 21 -9.02 3.36 9.24
N ASP A 22 -8.76 4.65 9.15
CA ASP A 22 -9.68 5.69 9.61
C ASP A 22 -10.77 6.02 8.58
N LYS A 23 -10.69 5.43 7.39
CA LYS A 23 -11.56 5.72 6.24
C LYS A 23 -11.57 7.19 5.88
N ASP A 24 -10.41 7.82 6.00
CA ASP A 24 -10.20 9.23 5.67
C ASP A 24 -9.78 9.33 4.21
N VAL A 25 -10.77 9.45 3.34
CA VAL A 25 -10.56 9.47 1.88
C VAL A 25 -9.71 10.67 1.47
N ASP A 26 -9.95 11.84 2.05
CA ASP A 26 -9.21 13.05 1.69
C ASP A 26 -7.72 12.92 2.01
N ALA A 27 -7.38 12.37 3.18
CA ALA A 27 -6.00 12.14 3.56
C ALA A 27 -5.32 11.16 2.61
N ALA A 28 -6.00 10.07 2.23
CA ALA A 28 -5.47 9.10 1.28
C ALA A 28 -5.24 9.71 -0.10
N LEU A 29 -6.17 10.54 -0.56
CA LEU A 29 -6.06 11.19 -1.87
C LEU A 29 -4.91 12.19 -1.94
N GLN A 30 -4.58 12.84 -0.84
CA GLN A 30 -3.43 13.75 -0.78
C GLN A 30 -2.10 13.01 -1.00
N LEU A 31 -2.07 11.72 -0.74
CA LEU A 31 -0.88 10.90 -0.89
C LEU A 31 -0.84 10.11 -2.19
N THR A 32 -1.87 10.23 -3.03
CA THR A 32 -2.05 9.39 -4.21
C THR A 32 -2.04 10.24 -5.48
N ALA A 33 -1.24 9.79 -6.45
CA ALA A 33 -1.27 10.38 -7.78
C ALA A 33 -2.62 10.08 -8.47
N ALA A 34 -3.06 10.95 -9.35
CA ALA A 34 -4.27 10.74 -10.13
C ALA A 34 -3.91 10.77 -11.62
N PRO A 35 -3.95 9.62 -12.32
CA PRO A 35 -4.36 8.30 -11.86
C PRO A 35 -3.27 7.53 -11.12
N CYS A 36 -3.66 6.49 -10.41
CA CYS A 36 -2.77 5.56 -9.73
C CYS A 36 -3.10 4.14 -10.19
N ILE A 37 -2.08 3.34 -10.50
CA ILE A 37 -2.28 1.94 -10.88
C ILE A 37 -2.24 1.08 -9.62
N VAL A 38 -3.25 0.23 -9.45
CA VAL A 38 -3.32 -0.69 -8.32
C VAL A 38 -3.47 -2.11 -8.85
N THR A 39 -2.65 -3.01 -8.33
CA THR A 39 -2.73 -4.44 -8.67
C THR A 39 -2.87 -5.27 -7.40
N GLY A 40 -3.60 -6.36 -7.49
CA GLY A 40 -3.81 -7.28 -6.37
C GLY A 40 -4.58 -8.50 -6.81
N ALA A 41 -5.11 -9.23 -5.84
CA ALA A 41 -5.83 -10.47 -6.10
C ALA A 41 -7.06 -10.27 -6.99
N GLN A 42 -7.60 -9.06 -7.05
CA GLN A 42 -8.78 -8.75 -7.87
C GLN A 42 -8.43 -8.26 -9.27
N GLY A 43 -7.15 -8.17 -9.61
CA GLY A 43 -6.70 -7.79 -10.94
C GLY A 43 -5.96 -6.46 -10.99
N VAL A 44 -6.11 -5.77 -12.09
CA VAL A 44 -5.40 -4.51 -12.37
C VAL A 44 -6.43 -3.40 -12.58
N SER A 45 -6.23 -2.28 -11.90
CA SER A 45 -7.11 -1.12 -12.02
C SER A 45 -6.30 0.16 -12.11
N THR A 46 -6.81 1.12 -12.89
CA THR A 46 -6.33 2.50 -12.87
C THR A 46 -7.34 3.30 -12.07
N ILE A 47 -6.91 3.90 -10.99
CA ILE A 47 -7.81 4.54 -10.03
C ILE A 47 -7.58 6.06 -10.06
N ASP A 48 -8.65 6.80 -10.31
CA ASP A 48 -8.68 8.25 -10.16
C ASP A 48 -9.38 8.60 -8.84
N LYS A 49 -9.51 9.89 -8.57
CA LYS A 49 -10.14 10.39 -7.35
C LYS A 49 -11.56 9.85 -7.16
N LYS A 50 -12.35 9.87 -8.23
CA LYS A 50 -13.75 9.43 -8.19
C LYS A 50 -13.85 7.93 -7.90
N ALA A 51 -13.03 7.12 -8.59
CA ALA A 51 -13.01 5.68 -8.39
C ALA A 51 -12.55 5.31 -6.98
N PHE A 52 -11.55 6.01 -6.45
CA PHE A 52 -11.05 5.77 -5.10
C PHE A 52 -12.12 6.09 -4.05
N THR A 53 -12.80 7.23 -4.19
CA THR A 53 -13.87 7.63 -3.29
C THR A 53 -14.99 6.60 -3.28
N LYS A 54 -15.39 6.11 -4.45
CA LYS A 54 -16.42 5.09 -4.58
C LYS A 54 -15.96 3.77 -3.94
N LEU A 55 -14.73 3.36 -4.20
CA LEU A 55 -14.17 2.14 -3.61
C LEU A 55 -14.21 2.18 -2.09
N MET A 56 -13.78 3.28 -1.49
CA MET A 56 -13.74 3.43 -0.04
C MET A 56 -15.14 3.47 0.57
N SER A 57 -16.11 4.11 -0.11
CA SER A 57 -17.46 4.24 0.41
C SER A 57 -18.28 2.96 0.30
N THR A 58 -17.91 2.05 -0.61
CA THR A 58 -18.63 0.79 -0.84
C THR A 58 -17.92 -0.42 -0.28
N ALA A 59 -16.72 -0.25 0.29
CA ALA A 59 -15.94 -1.37 0.82
C ALA A 59 -16.66 -2.06 1.98
N LYS A 60 -16.71 -3.39 1.93
CA LYS A 60 -17.32 -4.22 2.98
C LYS A 60 -16.30 -4.66 4.03
N TRP A 61 -15.08 -4.20 3.90
CA TRP A 61 -14.01 -4.50 4.84
C TRP A 61 -13.66 -3.27 5.66
N THR A 62 -13.16 -3.51 6.86
CA THR A 62 -12.62 -2.47 7.74
C THR A 62 -11.24 -2.92 8.18
N LEU A 63 -10.25 -2.07 7.97
CA LEU A 63 -8.91 -2.31 8.47
C LEU A 63 -8.87 -1.89 9.93
N ARG A 64 -8.58 -2.84 10.83
CA ARG A 64 -8.56 -2.59 12.27
C ARG A 64 -7.17 -2.29 12.77
N ASN A 65 -6.17 -2.96 12.23
CA ASN A 65 -4.78 -2.75 12.59
C ASN A 65 -3.87 -3.23 11.48
N PHE A 66 -2.64 -2.70 11.45
CA PHE A 66 -1.63 -3.13 10.50
C PHE A 66 -0.25 -3.00 11.12
N GLU A 67 0.66 -3.85 10.66
CA GLU A 67 2.03 -3.86 11.15
C GLU A 67 2.97 -4.18 9.99
N PHE A 68 4.01 -3.36 9.82
CA PHE A 68 4.99 -3.52 8.74
C PHE A 68 6.24 -4.22 9.26
N GLU A 69 6.82 -5.06 8.40
CA GLU A 69 8.13 -5.65 8.61
C GLU A 69 8.87 -5.82 7.28
N ASP A 70 10.16 -6.06 7.35
CA ASP A 70 11.03 -6.28 6.17
C ASP A 70 10.94 -5.12 5.17
N VAL A 71 10.95 -3.90 5.65
CA VAL A 71 10.83 -2.71 4.80
C VAL A 71 12.12 -2.48 4.01
N GLN A 72 11.99 -2.32 2.70
CA GLN A 72 13.09 -2.02 1.80
C GLN A 72 12.72 -0.87 0.89
N VAL A 73 13.64 0.08 0.71
CA VAL A 73 13.42 1.27 -0.11
C VAL A 73 14.58 1.43 -1.07
N GLN A 74 14.26 1.81 -2.32
CA GLN A 74 15.22 2.21 -3.33
C GLN A 74 14.80 3.52 -3.95
N GLN A 75 15.76 4.37 -4.24
CA GLN A 75 15.51 5.65 -4.90
C GLN A 75 16.33 5.68 -6.21
N PRO A 76 15.74 5.25 -7.35
CA PRO A 76 16.45 5.22 -8.63
C PRO A 76 16.92 6.60 -9.12
N ASN A 77 16.17 7.66 -8.79
CA ASN A 77 16.57 9.04 -9.06
C ASN A 77 15.87 9.96 -8.06
N ASP A 78 16.10 11.26 -8.17
CA ASP A 78 15.61 12.24 -7.19
C ASP A 78 14.07 12.29 -7.10
N ASP A 79 13.38 11.91 -8.15
CA ASP A 79 11.93 12.07 -8.24
C ASP A 79 11.15 10.77 -8.21
N VAL A 80 11.83 9.63 -8.04
CA VAL A 80 11.19 8.31 -8.00
C VAL A 80 11.76 7.51 -6.83
N ALA A 81 10.87 6.90 -6.06
CA ALA A 81 11.27 5.98 -5.00
C ALA A 81 10.34 4.78 -4.97
N ILE A 82 10.88 3.63 -4.57
CA ILE A 82 10.16 2.37 -4.51
C ILE A 82 10.28 1.84 -3.08
N ILE A 83 9.16 1.41 -2.51
CA ILE A 83 9.15 0.77 -1.19
C ILE A 83 8.46 -0.59 -1.28
N GLY A 84 9.12 -1.61 -0.71
CA GLY A 84 8.54 -2.93 -0.54
C GLY A 84 8.52 -3.29 0.94
N TYR A 85 7.52 -4.04 1.37
CA TYR A 85 7.40 -4.44 2.78
C TYR A 85 6.46 -5.64 2.91
N LYS A 86 6.58 -6.33 4.02
CA LYS A 86 5.53 -7.26 4.47
C LYS A 86 4.60 -6.50 5.40
N VAL A 87 3.34 -6.83 5.36
CA VAL A 87 2.34 -6.23 6.23
C VAL A 87 1.45 -7.33 6.80
N HIS A 88 1.25 -7.26 8.11
CA HIS A 88 0.24 -8.05 8.80
C HIS A 88 -0.99 -7.17 8.98
N GLU A 89 -2.16 -7.67 8.58
CA GLU A 89 -3.40 -6.91 8.61
C GLU A 89 -4.45 -7.64 9.45
N ASP A 90 -5.05 -6.91 10.38
CA ASP A 90 -6.25 -7.34 11.09
C ASP A 90 -7.43 -6.60 10.48
N ILE A 91 -8.32 -7.32 9.82
CA ILE A 91 -9.46 -6.74 9.13
C ILE A 91 -10.76 -7.36 9.60
N THR A 92 -11.86 -6.69 9.32
CA THR A 92 -13.21 -7.21 9.49
C THR A 92 -13.88 -7.20 8.13
N VAL A 93 -14.43 -8.33 7.71
CA VAL A 93 -15.15 -8.46 6.44
C VAL A 93 -16.55 -8.94 6.77
N ASP A 94 -17.56 -8.13 6.42
CA ASP A 94 -18.95 -8.44 6.73
C ASP A 94 -19.16 -8.80 8.22
N GLY A 95 -18.48 -8.07 9.10
CA GLY A 95 -18.58 -8.27 10.55
C GLY A 95 -17.74 -9.42 11.10
N GLN A 96 -17.03 -10.16 10.26
CA GLN A 96 -16.20 -11.29 10.69
C GLN A 96 -14.74 -10.89 10.74
N PRO A 97 -14.04 -11.16 11.86
CA PRO A 97 -12.60 -10.86 11.94
C PRO A 97 -11.80 -11.81 11.05
N LEU A 98 -10.79 -11.25 10.42
CA LEU A 98 -9.88 -11.97 9.54
C LEU A 98 -8.50 -11.35 9.67
N THR A 99 -7.46 -12.19 9.71
CA THR A 99 -6.08 -11.72 9.63
C THR A 99 -5.48 -12.21 8.33
N LEU A 100 -4.59 -11.40 7.76
CA LEU A 100 -3.83 -11.82 6.59
C LEU A 100 -2.45 -11.19 6.60
N ASP A 101 -1.54 -11.84 5.90
CA ASP A 101 -0.20 -11.34 5.65
C ASP A 101 -0.04 -11.10 4.16
N ALA A 102 0.58 -10.01 3.81
CA ALA A 102 0.80 -9.63 2.42
C ALA A 102 2.21 -9.11 2.21
N ALA A 103 2.69 -9.22 0.98
CA ALA A 103 3.90 -8.57 0.52
C ALA A 103 3.47 -7.49 -0.47
N ASP A 104 3.78 -6.25 -0.14
CA ASP A 104 3.31 -5.09 -0.89
C ASP A 104 4.46 -4.30 -1.46
N ALA A 105 4.20 -3.59 -2.53
CA ALA A 105 5.14 -2.65 -3.11
C ALA A 105 4.42 -1.41 -3.62
N SER A 106 5.11 -0.27 -3.57
CA SER A 106 4.58 0.98 -4.12
C SER A 106 5.69 1.75 -4.80
N THR A 107 5.31 2.42 -5.89
CA THR A 107 6.17 3.40 -6.55
C THR A 107 5.66 4.78 -6.24
N TRP A 108 6.55 5.63 -5.74
CA TRP A 108 6.26 7.01 -5.40
C TRP A 108 6.99 7.94 -6.33
N VAL A 109 6.32 8.99 -6.75
CA VAL A 109 6.90 10.02 -7.61
C VAL A 109 6.82 11.37 -6.92
N ARG A 110 7.85 12.19 -7.10
CA ARG A 110 7.88 13.54 -6.54
C ARG A 110 7.42 14.53 -7.61
N LYS A 111 6.38 15.28 -7.27
CA LYS A 111 5.85 16.35 -8.13
C LYS A 111 5.66 17.59 -7.27
N ASN A 112 6.21 18.71 -7.72
CA ASN A 112 6.10 20.00 -7.02
C ASN A 112 6.52 19.89 -5.55
N GLY A 113 7.59 19.13 -5.28
CA GLY A 113 8.13 18.96 -3.95
C GLY A 113 7.41 17.95 -3.06
N SER A 114 6.34 17.31 -3.56
CA SER A 114 5.55 16.35 -2.79
C SER A 114 5.60 14.95 -3.40
N TRP A 115 5.75 13.96 -2.53
CA TRP A 115 5.70 12.56 -2.95
C TRP A 115 4.26 12.08 -3.07
N LEU A 116 3.95 11.44 -4.20
CA LEU A 116 2.63 10.85 -4.47
C LEU A 116 2.80 9.39 -4.88
N CYS A 117 1.94 8.53 -4.37
CA CYS A 117 1.93 7.12 -4.74
C CYS A 117 1.32 6.96 -6.14
N ALA A 118 2.13 6.52 -7.10
CA ALA A 118 1.71 6.35 -8.48
C ALA A 118 1.31 4.91 -8.80
N MET A 119 1.77 3.96 -8.02
CA MET A 119 1.47 2.54 -8.21
C MET A 119 1.54 1.82 -6.87
N HIS A 120 0.58 0.94 -6.62
CA HIS A 120 0.57 0.09 -5.45
C HIS A 120 0.18 -1.32 -5.84
N SER A 121 0.90 -2.31 -5.30
CA SER A 121 0.54 -3.71 -5.47
C SER A 121 0.49 -4.43 -4.14
N GLU A 122 -0.44 -5.36 -4.01
CA GLU A 122 -0.56 -6.23 -2.85
C GLU A 122 -0.61 -7.68 -3.30
N SER A 123 0.27 -8.51 -2.70
CA SER A 123 0.25 -9.96 -2.91
C SER A 123 0.02 -10.63 -1.57
N ILE A 124 -1.11 -11.30 -1.44
CA ILE A 124 -1.39 -12.07 -0.21
C ILE A 124 -0.39 -13.22 -0.14
N VAL A 125 0.24 -13.39 1.01
CA VAL A 125 1.20 -14.48 1.24
C VAL A 125 0.46 -15.83 1.16
N GLY A 126 1.04 -16.76 0.41
CA GLY A 126 0.42 -18.05 0.16
C GLY A 126 0.51 -18.40 -1.32
N ASP A 127 1.62 -18.99 -1.73
CA ASP A 127 1.84 -19.39 -3.13
C ASP A 127 1.09 -20.69 -3.39
N PRO A 128 0.20 -20.74 -4.41
CA PRO A 128 -0.53 -21.97 -4.74
C PRO A 128 0.39 -23.14 -5.13
N PHE A 129 1.64 -22.84 -5.52
CA PHE A 129 2.64 -23.86 -5.82
C PHE A 129 3.49 -24.23 -4.61
N GLY A 130 3.26 -23.62 -3.45
CA GLY A 130 4.00 -23.90 -2.24
C GLY A 130 5.42 -23.37 -2.20
N ARG A 131 5.80 -22.49 -3.10
CA ARG A 131 7.18 -21.96 -3.21
C ARG A 131 7.55 -21.11 -2.00
N ASP A 132 6.59 -20.47 -1.38
CA ASP A 132 6.79 -19.64 -0.20
C ASP A 132 7.29 -20.43 1.02
N ARG A 133 7.08 -21.74 1.03
CA ARG A 133 7.54 -22.62 2.13
C ARG A 133 9.04 -22.91 2.08
N TYR A 134 9.66 -22.68 0.94
CA TYR A 134 11.05 -23.06 0.70
C TYR A 134 11.95 -21.87 0.46
N VAL A 135 11.40 -20.68 0.45
CA VAL A 135 12.14 -19.49 0.06
C VAL A 135 12.51 -18.71 1.30
N SER A 136 13.81 -18.62 1.51
CA SER A 136 14.40 -17.69 2.46
C SER A 136 15.10 -16.63 1.62
N ILE A 137 14.39 -15.58 1.33
CA ILE A 137 14.93 -14.48 0.53
C ILE A 137 15.45 -13.40 1.44
#